data_8b40c15860faae6440731af19d627579
#
_entry.id   8b40c15860faae6440731af19d627579
#
_cell.length_a   1.000
_cell.length_b   1.000
_cell.length_c   1.000
_cell.angle_alpha   90.00
_cell.angle_beta   90.00
_cell.angle_gamma   90.00
#
_symmetry.space_group_name_H-M   'P 1'
#
loop_
_entity.id
_entity.type
_entity.pdbx_description
1 polymer ?
#
loop_
_entity_poly.entity_id
_entity_poly.type
_entity_poly.pdbx_seq_one_letter_code
_entity_poly.pdbx_strand_id
1 'polypeptide(L)'
;MSETSYLTDPRVMETVLRRLDELESREAITGLMVDYMAATDAKEDKGIKVARLFTEDGSWESVGPHGNPGWAATGHEALIKKFDRNVARMPFSAHFVTNPAIDLDGDVARGRFMYFQACTYRGDQPLWIAGSYDNDFRRVDGKWLISYMRVHNFFTTPFDQGWVKVPHMDTP
;
A
#
# COMPACT_ATOMS: atom_id res chain seq x y z
N MET A 1 -33.96 8.79 33.43
CA MET A 1 -33.72 9.47 32.14
C MET A 1 -34.25 8.55 31.07
N SER A 2 -35.13 9.01 30.17
CA SER A 2 -35.62 8.17 29.09
C SER A 2 -34.53 7.89 28.06
N GLU A 3 -34.54 6.72 27.39
CA GLU A 3 -33.62 6.35 26.32
C GLU A 3 -33.48 7.46 25.23
N THR A 4 -34.58 8.15 24.96
CA THR A 4 -34.61 9.25 23.97
C THR A 4 -33.75 10.47 24.41
N SER A 5 -33.59 10.73 25.72
CA SER A 5 -32.78 11.83 26.25
C SER A 5 -31.27 11.56 26.11
N TYR A 6 -30.87 10.30 26.05
CA TYR A 6 -29.46 9.93 25.91
C TYR A 6 -28.92 10.19 24.49
N LEU A 7 -29.74 9.92 23.47
CA LEU A 7 -29.37 10.10 22.06
C LEU A 7 -29.34 11.58 21.62
N THR A 8 -29.89 12.50 22.42
CA THR A 8 -29.88 13.94 22.12
C THR A 8 -28.80 14.71 22.91
N ASP A 9 -28.01 14.04 23.76
CA ASP A 9 -26.87 14.69 24.44
C ASP A 9 -25.76 15.03 23.40
N PRO A 10 -25.40 16.32 23.22
CA PRO A 10 -24.39 16.73 22.24
C PRO A 10 -23.05 15.99 22.41
N ARG A 11 -22.64 15.66 23.63
CA ARG A 11 -21.38 14.96 23.94
C ARG A 11 -21.42 13.50 23.44
N VAL A 12 -22.58 12.86 23.56
CA VAL A 12 -22.78 11.49 23.02
C VAL A 12 -22.71 11.55 21.50
N MET A 13 -23.40 12.51 20.88
CA MET A 13 -23.40 12.68 19.44
C MET A 13 -21.99 12.96 18.90
N GLU A 14 -21.24 13.87 19.53
CA GLU A 14 -19.83 14.14 19.15
C GLU A 14 -18.97 12.89 19.23
N THR A 15 -19.14 12.09 20.29
CA THR A 15 -18.41 10.82 20.45
C THR A 15 -18.75 9.83 19.34
N VAL A 16 -20.05 9.72 18.99
CA VAL A 16 -20.52 8.83 17.92
C VAL A 16 -19.97 9.26 16.56
N LEU A 17 -20.04 10.56 16.25
CA LEU A 17 -19.51 11.11 14.98
C LEU A 17 -18.01 10.89 14.84
N ARG A 18 -17.24 11.10 15.90
CA ARG A 18 -15.80 10.84 15.91
C ARG A 18 -15.50 9.35 15.68
N ARG A 19 -16.23 8.44 16.35
CA ARG A 19 -16.05 6.98 16.14
C ARG A 19 -16.46 6.54 14.76
N LEU A 20 -17.46 7.18 14.16
CA LEU A 20 -17.86 6.92 12.78
C LEU A 20 -16.77 7.37 11.82
N ASP A 21 -16.24 8.60 11.96
CA ASP A 21 -15.10 9.08 11.15
C ASP A 21 -13.88 8.17 11.25
N GLU A 22 -13.56 7.67 12.45
CA GLU A 22 -12.47 6.71 12.66
C GLU A 22 -12.70 5.38 11.91
N LEU A 23 -13.93 4.86 11.90
CA LEU A 23 -14.27 3.63 11.18
C LEU A 23 -14.24 3.83 9.67
N GLU A 24 -14.85 4.91 9.17
CA GLU A 24 -14.84 5.29 7.76
C GLU A 24 -13.41 5.52 7.25
N SER A 25 -12.56 6.14 8.07
CA SER A 25 -11.14 6.35 7.75
C SER A 25 -10.37 5.04 7.62
N ARG A 26 -10.60 4.08 8.52
CA ARG A 26 -9.97 2.75 8.43
C ARG A 26 -10.41 1.99 7.19
N GLU A 27 -11.70 2.07 6.85
CA GLU A 27 -12.26 1.48 5.63
C GLU A 27 -11.65 2.14 4.39
N ALA A 28 -11.59 3.47 4.34
CA ALA A 28 -11.03 4.22 3.24
C ALA A 28 -9.54 3.92 3.02
N ILE A 29 -8.73 3.84 4.09
CA ILE A 29 -7.31 3.47 4.01
C ILE A 29 -7.14 2.02 3.55
N THR A 30 -8.00 1.11 4.01
CA THR A 30 -7.98 -0.30 3.55
C THR A 30 -8.33 -0.38 2.07
N GLY A 31 -9.36 0.33 1.62
CA GLY A 31 -9.75 0.46 0.21
C GLY A 31 -8.63 1.05 -0.65
N LEU A 32 -7.97 2.11 -0.17
CA LEU A 32 -6.81 2.72 -0.84
C LEU A 32 -5.68 1.70 -1.08
N MET A 33 -5.43 0.79 -0.14
CA MET A 33 -4.43 -0.25 -0.32
C MET A 33 -4.87 -1.32 -1.32
N VAL A 34 -6.17 -1.64 -1.40
CA VAL A 34 -6.72 -2.52 -2.45
C VAL A 34 -6.58 -1.86 -3.83
N ASP A 35 -6.89 -0.57 -3.94
CA ASP A 35 -6.71 0.20 -5.18
C ASP A 35 -5.24 0.27 -5.59
N TYR A 36 -4.32 0.38 -4.63
CA TYR A 36 -2.88 0.33 -4.89
C TYR A 36 -2.47 -1.03 -5.49
N MET A 37 -2.99 -2.16 -4.98
CA MET A 37 -2.74 -3.48 -5.58
C MET A 37 -3.24 -3.51 -7.04
N ALA A 38 -4.47 -3.09 -7.28
CA ALA A 38 -5.04 -3.03 -8.62
C ALA A 38 -4.23 -2.13 -9.57
N ALA A 39 -3.77 -0.97 -9.08
CA ALA A 39 -2.93 -0.05 -9.85
C ALA A 39 -1.57 -0.65 -10.20
N THR A 40 -0.92 -1.37 -9.26
CA THR A 40 0.37 -2.02 -9.50
C THR A 40 0.27 -3.23 -10.43
N ASP A 41 -0.90 -3.85 -10.56
CA ASP A 41 -1.17 -4.95 -11.50
C ASP A 41 -1.62 -4.47 -12.89
N ALA A 42 -1.94 -3.18 -13.04
CA ALA A 42 -2.36 -2.61 -14.31
C ALA A 42 -1.25 -2.75 -15.37
N LYS A 43 -1.66 -3.01 -16.64
CA LYS A 43 -0.77 -3.07 -17.80
C LYS A 43 -0.61 -1.71 -18.48
N GLU A 44 -1.66 -0.90 -18.42
CA GLU A 44 -1.74 0.42 -19.05
C GLU A 44 -1.83 1.51 -17.97
N ASP A 45 -1.16 2.62 -18.21
CA ASP A 45 -1.17 3.79 -17.32
C ASP A 45 -0.79 3.48 -15.87
N LYS A 46 0.01 2.45 -15.65
CA LYS A 46 0.38 1.95 -14.31
C LYS A 46 0.93 3.08 -13.45
N GLY A 47 1.91 3.81 -13.96
CA GLY A 47 2.55 4.91 -13.23
C GLY A 47 1.56 6.00 -12.81
N ILE A 48 0.68 6.42 -13.71
CA ILE A 48 -0.36 7.43 -13.43
C ILE A 48 -1.36 6.90 -12.40
N LYS A 49 -1.82 5.65 -12.55
CA LYS A 49 -2.76 5.02 -11.62
C LYS A 49 -2.19 4.94 -10.21
N VAL A 50 -0.92 4.54 -10.09
CA VAL A 50 -0.24 4.49 -8.80
C VAL A 50 -0.01 5.88 -8.23
N ALA A 51 0.53 6.83 -9.00
CA ALA A 51 0.84 8.17 -8.51
C ALA A 51 -0.39 8.89 -7.93
N ARG A 52 -1.58 8.70 -8.52
CA ARG A 52 -2.85 9.29 -8.02
C ARG A 52 -3.28 8.82 -6.63
N LEU A 53 -2.72 7.73 -6.13
CA LEU A 53 -2.99 7.20 -4.79
C LEU A 53 -2.03 7.79 -3.75
N PHE A 54 -1.01 8.54 -4.19
CA PHE A 54 -0.04 9.21 -3.35
C PHE A 54 -0.34 10.71 -3.25
N THR A 55 0.11 11.32 -2.14
CA THR A 55 0.21 12.78 -2.06
C THR A 55 1.21 13.29 -3.11
N GLU A 56 1.14 14.59 -3.49
CA GLU A 56 2.04 15.16 -4.50
C GLU A 56 3.52 14.98 -4.16
N ASP A 57 3.87 15.06 -2.87
CA ASP A 57 5.19 14.86 -2.30
C ASP A 57 5.43 13.41 -1.83
N GLY A 58 4.50 12.51 -2.11
CA GLY A 58 4.51 11.13 -1.62
C GLY A 58 5.72 10.33 -2.06
N SER A 59 6.17 9.42 -1.21
CA SER A 59 7.39 8.63 -1.44
C SER A 59 7.12 7.13 -1.37
N TRP A 60 7.85 6.41 -2.19
CA TRP A 60 7.90 4.95 -2.19
C TRP A 60 9.34 4.48 -2.11
N GLU A 61 9.64 3.52 -1.24
CA GLU A 61 10.96 2.90 -1.16
C GLU A 61 10.90 1.42 -0.78
N SER A 62 11.91 0.67 -1.21
CA SER A 62 12.17 -0.69 -0.77
C SER A 62 13.25 -0.64 0.30
N VAL A 63 12.94 -1.16 1.49
CA VAL A 63 13.77 -1.03 2.69
C VAL A 63 14.13 -2.40 3.29
N GLY A 64 15.01 -2.39 4.31
CA GLY A 64 15.46 -3.60 4.98
C GLY A 64 16.63 -4.29 4.28
N PRO A 65 17.06 -5.46 4.78
CA PRO A 65 18.28 -6.16 4.30
C PRO A 65 18.17 -6.64 2.85
N HIS A 66 16.95 -6.76 2.33
CA HIS A 66 16.66 -7.15 0.94
C HIS A 66 16.02 -6.01 0.14
N GLY A 67 16.07 -4.80 0.70
CA GLY A 67 15.64 -3.60 0.02
C GLY A 67 16.61 -3.18 -1.10
N ASN A 68 16.10 -2.52 -2.12
CA ASN A 68 16.91 -1.92 -3.16
C ASN A 68 16.82 -0.39 -3.08
N PRO A 69 17.82 0.31 -2.47
CA PRO A 69 17.78 1.75 -2.31
C PRO A 69 17.68 2.51 -3.64
N GLY A 70 18.15 1.92 -4.74
CA GLY A 70 18.06 2.49 -6.08
C GLY A 70 16.61 2.51 -6.64
N TRP A 71 15.67 1.94 -5.92
CA TRP A 71 14.25 1.89 -6.33
C TRP A 71 13.38 2.92 -5.62
N ALA A 72 13.94 3.79 -4.82
CA ALA A 72 13.19 4.88 -4.20
C ALA A 72 12.65 5.87 -5.26
N ALA A 73 11.47 6.42 -5.00
CA ALA A 73 10.84 7.45 -5.82
C ALA A 73 10.07 8.42 -4.93
N THR A 74 10.23 9.72 -5.16
CA THR A 74 9.53 10.79 -4.44
C THR A 74 8.87 11.73 -5.43
N GLY A 75 7.60 12.02 -5.20
CA GLY A 75 6.74 12.85 -6.04
C GLY A 75 6.17 12.10 -7.25
N HIS A 76 5.07 12.64 -7.80
CA HIS A 76 4.29 11.98 -8.85
C HIS A 76 5.14 11.63 -10.09
N GLU A 77 6.00 12.55 -10.57
CA GLU A 77 6.82 12.29 -11.76
C GLU A 77 7.76 11.08 -11.59
N ALA A 78 8.44 11.00 -10.43
CA ALA A 78 9.35 9.90 -10.13
C ALA A 78 8.59 8.58 -9.93
N LEU A 79 7.41 8.61 -9.30
CA LEU A 79 6.52 7.46 -9.14
C LEU A 79 6.05 6.95 -10.51
N ILE A 80 5.57 7.82 -11.39
CA ILE A 80 5.15 7.46 -12.75
C ILE A 80 6.29 6.74 -13.47
N LYS A 81 7.46 7.37 -13.55
CA LYS A 81 8.63 6.82 -14.22
C LYS A 81 9.06 5.45 -13.65
N LYS A 82 8.99 5.30 -12.32
CA LYS A 82 9.31 4.05 -11.64
C LYS A 82 8.34 2.92 -12.04
N PHE A 83 7.04 3.16 -11.92
CA PHE A 83 6.04 2.13 -12.12
C PHE A 83 5.84 1.78 -13.60
N ASP A 84 6.02 2.72 -14.52
CA ASP A 84 5.98 2.45 -15.96
C ASP A 84 7.15 1.56 -16.41
N ARG A 85 8.35 1.72 -15.83
CA ARG A 85 9.47 0.80 -16.07
C ARG A 85 9.16 -0.64 -15.65
N ASN A 86 8.33 -0.84 -14.65
CA ASN A 86 7.98 -2.16 -14.15
C ASN A 86 7.05 -2.94 -15.10
N VAL A 87 6.34 -2.29 -16.01
CA VAL A 87 5.46 -2.97 -16.99
C VAL A 87 6.25 -3.97 -17.85
N ALA A 88 7.40 -3.54 -18.38
CA ALA A 88 8.25 -4.43 -19.19
C ALA A 88 8.99 -5.48 -18.35
N ARG A 89 9.32 -5.16 -17.09
CA ARG A 89 10.04 -6.09 -16.18
C ARG A 89 9.14 -7.17 -15.60
N MET A 90 7.87 -6.81 -15.33
CA MET A 90 6.86 -7.70 -14.78
C MET A 90 5.60 -7.68 -15.65
N PRO A 91 5.59 -8.44 -16.78
CA PRO A 91 4.45 -8.46 -17.70
C PRO A 91 3.19 -9.08 -17.08
N PHE A 92 3.35 -9.84 -16.02
CA PHE A 92 2.27 -10.35 -15.19
C PHE A 92 2.61 -10.10 -13.72
N SER A 93 1.65 -9.59 -12.97
CA SER A 93 1.66 -9.57 -11.51
C SER A 93 0.23 -9.69 -10.97
N ALA A 94 0.13 -10.33 -9.82
CA ALA A 94 -1.08 -10.41 -9.02
C ALA A 94 -0.69 -10.18 -7.57
N HIS A 95 -1.09 -9.03 -7.03
CA HIS A 95 -0.82 -8.66 -5.64
C HIS A 95 -2.04 -8.93 -4.76
N PHE A 96 -1.77 -9.41 -3.57
CA PHE A 96 -2.76 -9.62 -2.51
C PHE A 96 -2.31 -8.85 -1.28
N VAL A 97 -3.19 -8.03 -0.72
CA VAL A 97 -2.95 -7.29 0.53
C VAL A 97 -3.86 -7.81 1.62
N THR A 98 -3.33 -7.93 2.85
CA THR A 98 -4.06 -8.50 3.98
C THR A 98 -3.54 -7.97 5.32
N ASN A 99 -4.19 -8.35 6.41
CA ASN A 99 -3.78 -8.07 7.79
C ASN A 99 -3.60 -6.57 8.08
N PRO A 100 -4.60 -5.70 7.79
CA PRO A 100 -4.50 -4.28 8.07
C PRO A 100 -4.36 -4.02 9.57
N ALA A 101 -3.36 -3.22 9.95
CA ALA A 101 -3.21 -2.64 11.28
C ALA A 101 -3.01 -1.14 11.09
N ILE A 102 -4.01 -0.34 11.47
CA ILE A 102 -4.07 1.08 11.17
C ILE A 102 -4.22 1.87 12.47
N ASP A 103 -3.34 2.83 12.71
CA ASP A 103 -3.37 3.79 13.80
C ASP A 103 -3.69 5.16 13.23
N LEU A 104 -4.80 5.76 13.71
CA LEU A 104 -5.32 7.06 13.26
C LEU A 104 -4.98 8.15 14.27
N ASP A 105 -4.59 9.32 13.76
CA ASP A 105 -4.40 10.55 14.54
C ASP A 105 -4.90 11.74 13.70
N GLY A 106 -6.21 12.03 13.79
CA GLY A 106 -6.87 13.06 12.99
C GLY A 106 -6.74 12.81 11.49
N ASP A 107 -6.09 13.71 10.78
CA ASP A 107 -5.89 13.66 9.33
C ASP A 107 -4.58 12.96 8.90
N VAL A 108 -3.91 12.30 9.84
CA VAL A 108 -2.76 11.43 9.56
C VAL A 108 -2.99 10.03 10.11
N ALA A 109 -2.38 9.05 9.47
CA ALA A 109 -2.44 7.67 9.94
C ALA A 109 -1.15 6.93 9.63
N ARG A 110 -0.90 5.88 10.40
CA ARG A 110 0.09 4.85 10.09
C ARG A 110 -0.61 3.53 9.86
N GLY A 111 -0.15 2.77 8.87
CA GLY A 111 -0.73 1.47 8.58
C GLY A 111 0.31 0.46 8.16
N ARG A 112 0.19 -0.74 8.75
CA ARG A 112 0.95 -1.90 8.35
C ARG A 112 0.02 -2.92 7.70
N PHE A 113 0.49 -3.48 6.58
CA PHE A 113 -0.20 -4.51 5.82
C PHE A 113 0.76 -5.61 5.45
N MET A 114 0.27 -6.84 5.35
CA MET A 114 1.02 -7.93 4.74
C MET A 114 0.68 -7.99 3.26
N TYR A 115 1.64 -8.39 2.42
CA TYR A 115 1.36 -8.65 1.03
C TYR A 115 1.98 -9.96 0.55
N PHE A 116 1.34 -10.52 -0.46
CA PHE A 116 1.82 -11.63 -1.23
C PHE A 116 1.64 -11.31 -2.72
N GLN A 117 2.62 -11.70 -3.53
CA GLN A 117 2.61 -11.44 -4.96
C GLN A 117 3.07 -12.68 -5.73
N ALA A 118 2.29 -13.04 -6.76
CA ALA A 118 2.74 -13.90 -7.84
C ALA A 118 3.08 -13.03 -9.05
N CYS A 119 4.24 -13.21 -9.67
CA CYS A 119 4.58 -12.45 -10.85
C CYS A 119 5.45 -13.23 -11.83
N THR A 120 5.49 -12.75 -13.08
CA THR A 120 6.50 -13.16 -14.06
C THR A 120 7.53 -12.05 -14.18
N TYR A 121 8.79 -12.40 -13.97
CA TYR A 121 9.90 -11.47 -14.03
C TYR A 121 10.71 -11.69 -15.31
N ARG A 122 11.08 -10.58 -16.00
CA ARG A 122 11.87 -10.59 -17.25
C ARG A 122 11.34 -11.54 -18.33
N GLY A 123 10.02 -11.70 -18.39
CA GLY A 123 9.32 -12.37 -19.49
C GLY A 123 8.98 -13.83 -19.24
N ASP A 124 9.79 -14.60 -18.51
CA ASP A 124 9.63 -16.03 -18.37
C ASP A 124 9.87 -16.62 -16.97
N GLN A 125 10.34 -15.82 -16.03
CA GLN A 125 10.69 -16.29 -14.68
C GLN A 125 9.54 -16.10 -13.70
N PRO A 126 8.81 -17.14 -13.28
CA PRO A 126 7.77 -17.02 -12.28
C PRO A 126 8.37 -16.90 -10.87
N LEU A 127 7.88 -15.91 -10.11
CA LEU A 127 8.33 -15.61 -8.74
C LEU A 127 7.16 -15.59 -7.77
N TRP A 128 7.49 -15.99 -6.54
CA TRP A 128 6.74 -15.66 -5.33
C TRP A 128 7.44 -14.57 -4.56
N ILE A 129 6.71 -13.55 -4.14
CA ILE A 129 7.21 -12.48 -3.29
C ILE A 129 6.24 -12.34 -2.12
N ALA A 130 6.76 -12.20 -0.91
CA ALA A 130 5.96 -11.82 0.25
C ALA A 130 6.70 -10.80 1.10
N GLY A 131 5.92 -9.99 1.81
CA GLY A 131 6.48 -8.94 2.61
C GLY A 131 5.45 -8.15 3.40
N SER A 132 5.85 -6.98 3.86
CA SER A 132 4.97 -6.01 4.48
C SER A 132 5.13 -4.63 3.87
N TYR A 133 4.06 -3.86 3.98
CA TYR A 133 4.03 -2.43 3.78
C TYR A 133 3.95 -1.75 5.14
N ASP A 134 4.85 -0.79 5.41
CA ASP A 134 4.74 0.18 6.49
C ASP A 134 4.51 1.55 5.87
N ASN A 135 3.32 2.09 6.05
CA ASN A 135 2.85 3.27 5.34
C ASN A 135 2.47 4.40 6.28
N ASP A 136 2.75 5.61 5.85
CA ASP A 136 2.16 6.83 6.40
C ASP A 136 1.10 7.33 5.40
N PHE A 137 -0.03 7.81 5.94
CA PHE A 137 -1.15 8.32 5.16
C PHE A 137 -1.50 9.73 5.62
N ARG A 138 -2.02 10.55 4.70
CA ARG A 138 -2.59 11.87 5.00
C ARG A 138 -3.96 12.02 4.34
N ARG A 139 -4.87 12.67 5.05
CA ARG A 139 -6.16 13.10 4.49
C ARG A 139 -5.97 14.47 3.84
N VAL A 140 -6.17 14.55 2.53
CA VAL A 140 -6.04 15.76 1.72
C VAL A 140 -7.38 15.99 1.02
N ASP A 141 -8.00 17.15 1.21
CA ASP A 141 -9.32 17.49 0.66
C ASP A 141 -10.37 16.39 0.91
N GLY A 142 -10.37 15.83 2.14
CA GLY A 142 -11.30 14.80 2.58
C GLY A 142 -10.98 13.38 2.07
N LYS A 143 -9.88 13.16 1.33
CA LYS A 143 -9.47 11.86 0.79
C LYS A 143 -8.19 11.39 1.45
N TRP A 144 -8.14 10.11 1.83
CA TRP A 144 -6.92 9.48 2.29
C TRP A 144 -5.99 9.17 1.11
N LEU A 145 -4.72 9.54 1.23
CA LEU A 145 -3.66 9.30 0.27
C LEU A 145 -2.43 8.75 0.99
N ILE A 146 -1.60 7.99 0.26
CA ILE A 146 -0.33 7.48 0.75
C ILE A 146 0.69 8.63 0.72
N SER A 147 1.22 9.01 1.88
CA SER A 147 2.29 10.01 1.95
C SER A 147 3.68 9.37 1.96
N TYR A 148 3.80 8.16 2.49
CA TYR A 148 5.04 7.39 2.44
C TYR A 148 4.74 5.89 2.47
N MET A 149 5.36 5.14 1.58
CA MET A 149 5.27 3.68 1.52
C MET A 149 6.66 3.06 1.64
N ARG A 150 6.83 2.20 2.63
CA ARG A 150 8.03 1.37 2.84
C ARG A 150 7.69 -0.08 2.59
N VAL A 151 8.41 -0.70 1.67
CA VAL A 151 8.20 -2.09 1.29
C VAL A 151 9.33 -2.94 1.86
N HIS A 152 8.97 -3.91 2.70
CA HIS A 152 9.87 -4.89 3.28
C HIS A 152 9.62 -6.25 2.65
N ASN A 153 10.58 -6.79 1.90
CA ASN A 153 10.48 -8.13 1.36
C ASN A 153 10.98 -9.17 2.39
N PHE A 154 10.15 -10.18 2.68
CA PHE A 154 10.54 -11.33 3.49
C PHE A 154 11.26 -12.36 2.66
N PHE A 155 10.77 -12.56 1.44
CA PHE A 155 11.43 -13.35 0.42
C PHE A 155 11.04 -12.88 -1.00
N THR A 156 11.94 -13.17 -1.94
CA THR A 156 11.70 -13.10 -3.38
C THR A 156 12.30 -14.37 -3.97
N THR A 157 11.47 -15.33 -4.36
CA THR A 157 11.94 -16.67 -4.68
C THR A 157 11.38 -17.17 -6.01
N PRO A 158 12.18 -17.94 -6.81
CA PRO A 158 11.64 -18.66 -7.95
C PRO A 158 10.54 -19.64 -7.55
N PHE A 159 9.50 -19.71 -8.36
CA PHE A 159 8.32 -20.57 -8.12
C PHE A 159 8.69 -22.05 -7.86
N ASP A 160 9.66 -22.58 -8.61
CA ASP A 160 10.08 -23.98 -8.58
C ASP A 160 11.10 -24.30 -7.47
N GLN A 161 11.67 -23.29 -6.80
CA GLN A 161 12.69 -23.47 -5.78
C GLN A 161 12.19 -23.19 -4.37
N GLY A 162 11.36 -22.15 -4.21
CA GLY A 162 10.80 -21.75 -2.94
C GLY A 162 11.81 -21.10 -2.00
N TRP A 163 11.31 -20.48 -0.93
CA TRP A 163 12.10 -19.67 0.01
C TRP A 163 13.09 -20.46 0.88
N VAL A 164 12.98 -21.79 0.94
CA VAL A 164 13.94 -22.64 1.67
C VAL A 164 15.24 -22.78 0.87
N LYS A 165 15.17 -22.92 -0.46
CA LYS A 165 16.34 -23.08 -1.31
C LYS A 165 16.92 -21.74 -1.76
N VAL A 166 16.05 -20.81 -2.14
CA VAL A 166 16.43 -19.47 -2.60
C VAL A 166 15.52 -18.45 -1.95
N PRO A 167 15.82 -17.99 -0.73
CA PRO A 167 14.98 -17.01 -0.04
C PRO A 167 14.98 -15.65 -0.71
N HIS A 168 16.08 -15.27 -1.33
CA HIS A 168 16.18 -13.99 -2.04
C HIS A 168 16.90 -14.18 -3.36
N MET A 169 16.20 -13.85 -4.43
CA MET A 169 16.77 -13.71 -5.75
C MET A 169 17.07 -12.24 -6.00
N ASP A 170 18.28 -11.96 -6.49
CA ASP A 170 18.62 -10.61 -6.92
C ASP A 170 17.72 -10.19 -8.08
N THR A 171 16.94 -9.13 -7.86
CA THR A 171 16.11 -8.48 -8.87
C THR A 171 16.72 -7.12 -9.24
N PRO A 172 17.83 -7.09 -10.01
CA PRO A 172 18.56 -5.86 -10.36
C PRO A 172 17.76 -4.94 -11.27
#